data_5748e4a22d754f8bd7d232a16fcbba00
#
_entry.id   5748e4a22d754f8bd7d232a16fcbba00
#
_cell.length_a   1.000
_cell.length_b   1.000
_cell.length_c   1.000
_cell.angle_alpha   90.00
_cell.angle_beta   90.00
_cell.angle_gamma   90.00
#
_symmetry.space_group_name_H-M   'P 1'
#
loop_
_entity.id
_entity.type
_entity.pdbx_description
1 polymer ?
#
loop_
_entity_poly.entity_id
_entity_poly.type
_entity_poly.pdbx_seq_one_letter_code
_entity_poly.pdbx_strand_id
1 'polypeptide(L)'
;DETQLKKGSNHSIATSDYAYDVTAVNNTIRGQSQDIDDKVVFLTFDDGIDPTLTPQVMSILKEYGVHATFFHIGYTITQENADILKRQITEGHAIANHSLSHNFNLLYPGRVPNQSQIVSEVNQTMANFQAILGKDFKTRIFRYPGGHMSWQGLESTDQALAKEGVQWIDWNMLCGDAEPASVRPTTSETMMAYLDGSQKYFPESHVKVVLMHDTAGKELTVQTLPQIIEY
;
A
#
# COMPACT_ATOMS: atom_id res chain seq x y z
N ASP A 1 17.55 -16.93 10.58
CA ASP A 1 17.58 -16.43 9.20
C ASP A 1 16.87 -15.08 9.15
N GLU A 2 17.60 -14.02 8.79
CA GLU A 2 17.10 -12.63 8.84
C GLU A 2 16.05 -12.35 7.77
N THR A 3 15.94 -13.19 6.74
CA THR A 3 14.88 -13.04 5.72
C THR A 3 13.52 -13.54 6.16
N GLN A 4 13.45 -14.20 7.32
CA GLN A 4 12.19 -14.67 7.88
C GLN A 4 11.33 -13.52 8.41
N LEU A 5 10.02 -13.78 8.46
CA LEU A 5 9.06 -12.87 9.06
C LEU A 5 9.47 -12.53 10.50
N LYS A 6 9.54 -11.26 10.82
CA LYS A 6 9.64 -10.79 12.20
C LYS A 6 8.31 -11.02 12.90
N LYS A 7 8.34 -11.74 14.01
CA LYS A 7 7.13 -12.06 14.78
C LYS A 7 6.33 -10.82 15.17
N GLY A 8 5.04 -10.84 14.90
CA GLY A 8 4.13 -9.75 15.22
C GLY A 8 4.24 -8.56 14.27
N SER A 9 4.84 -8.74 13.10
CA SER A 9 5.04 -7.69 12.11
C SER A 9 4.59 -8.12 10.71
N ASN A 10 4.77 -7.21 9.75
CA ASN A 10 4.43 -7.37 8.34
C ASN A 10 5.65 -7.39 7.41
N HIS A 11 6.84 -7.62 7.96
CA HIS A 11 8.11 -7.56 7.25
C HIS A 11 9.13 -8.55 7.82
N SER A 12 10.27 -8.69 7.17
CA SER A 12 11.34 -9.58 7.63
C SER A 12 12.15 -8.96 8.78
N ILE A 13 12.92 -9.79 9.47
CA ILE A 13 13.84 -9.35 10.51
C ILE A 13 14.86 -8.37 9.94
N ALA A 14 15.42 -8.68 8.77
CA ALA A 14 16.44 -7.87 8.09
C ALA A 14 16.00 -6.43 7.79
N THR A 15 14.71 -6.22 7.58
CA THR A 15 14.18 -4.90 7.22
C THR A 15 13.58 -4.11 8.38
N SER A 16 13.74 -4.62 9.60
CA SER A 16 13.21 -3.94 10.79
C SER A 16 13.77 -2.52 10.97
N ASP A 17 15.01 -2.30 10.58
CA ASP A 17 15.66 -0.99 10.69
C ASP A 17 15.15 0.02 9.66
N TYR A 18 14.44 -0.45 8.62
CA TYR A 18 13.79 0.40 7.61
C TYR A 18 12.30 0.62 7.89
N ALA A 19 11.76 -0.02 8.93
CA ALA A 19 10.35 0.06 9.26
C ALA A 19 10.05 1.33 10.05
N TYR A 20 9.09 2.09 9.56
CA TYR A 20 8.60 3.29 10.23
C TYR A 20 7.19 3.06 10.78
N ASP A 21 6.87 3.71 11.87
CA ASP A 21 5.51 3.67 12.43
C ASP A 21 4.51 4.33 11.46
N VAL A 22 3.45 3.61 11.12
CA VAL A 22 2.46 4.07 10.14
C VAL A 22 1.75 5.35 10.59
N THR A 23 1.49 5.50 11.87
CA THR A 23 0.85 6.71 12.41
C THR A 23 1.75 7.91 12.24
N ALA A 24 3.04 7.77 12.54
CA ALA A 24 4.04 8.82 12.36
C ALA A 24 4.16 9.22 10.88
N VAL A 25 4.23 8.25 9.97
CA VAL A 25 4.28 8.52 8.52
C VAL A 25 3.03 9.26 8.06
N ASN A 26 1.85 8.77 8.40
CA ASN A 26 0.58 9.36 7.98
C ASN A 26 0.40 10.78 8.51
N ASN A 27 0.72 11.02 9.78
CA ASN A 27 0.66 12.36 10.36
C ASN A 27 1.64 13.32 9.67
N THR A 28 2.85 12.85 9.37
CA THR A 28 3.86 13.67 8.68
C THR A 28 3.41 14.07 7.27
N ILE A 29 2.92 13.13 6.47
CA ILE A 29 2.48 13.45 5.09
C ILE A 29 1.21 14.29 5.06
N ARG A 30 0.42 14.30 6.14
CA ARG A 30 -0.77 15.14 6.28
C ARG A 30 -0.48 16.52 6.87
N GLY A 31 0.78 16.79 7.21
CA GLY A 31 1.19 18.06 7.81
C GLY A 31 0.69 18.26 9.25
N GLN A 32 0.34 17.18 9.96
CA GLN A 32 -0.16 17.23 11.34
C GLN A 32 0.94 17.14 12.38
N SER A 33 2.09 16.59 12.02
CA SER A 33 3.26 16.49 12.87
C SER A 33 4.53 16.40 12.02
N GLN A 34 5.71 16.52 12.66
CA GLN A 34 7.01 16.29 12.02
C GLN A 34 7.74 15.19 12.82
N ASP A 35 7.12 14.02 12.90
CA ASP A 35 7.62 12.89 13.70
C ASP A 35 8.78 12.17 13.02
N ILE A 36 9.05 12.47 11.74
CA ILE A 36 10.12 11.84 10.95
C ILE A 36 11.03 12.93 10.39
N ASP A 37 12.29 12.92 10.79
CA ASP A 37 13.29 13.88 10.33
C ASP A 37 14.01 13.43 9.06
N ASP A 38 13.97 12.14 8.76
CA ASP A 38 14.64 11.56 7.59
C ASP A 38 13.97 11.97 6.28
N LYS A 39 14.78 12.15 5.23
CA LYS A 39 14.26 12.16 3.87
C LYS A 39 14.02 10.73 3.44
N VAL A 40 12.75 10.35 3.30
CA VAL A 40 12.37 8.97 3.00
C VAL A 40 11.23 8.91 1.99
N VAL A 41 11.31 7.92 1.10
CA VAL A 41 10.28 7.62 0.12
C VAL A 41 9.77 6.20 0.36
N PHE A 42 8.46 6.08 0.52
CA PHE A 42 7.77 4.81 0.60
C PHE A 42 7.10 4.53 -0.75
N LEU A 43 7.63 3.57 -1.49
CA LEU A 43 6.99 3.08 -2.70
C LEU A 43 5.85 2.16 -2.31
N THR A 44 4.63 2.46 -2.74
CA THR A 44 3.46 1.65 -2.39
C THR A 44 2.71 1.20 -3.62
N PHE A 45 2.21 -0.04 -3.59
CA PHE A 45 1.46 -0.67 -4.67
C PHE A 45 0.16 -1.22 -4.13
N ASP A 46 -0.95 -0.79 -4.71
CA ASP A 46 -2.29 -1.21 -4.35
C ASP A 46 -2.85 -2.25 -5.36
N ASP A 47 -3.86 -3.00 -4.92
CA ASP A 47 -4.73 -3.87 -5.70
C ASP A 47 -4.15 -5.24 -6.09
N GLY A 48 -2.90 -5.55 -5.76
CA GLY A 48 -2.36 -6.90 -5.95
C GLY A 48 -2.92 -7.91 -4.89
N ILE A 49 -2.56 -9.15 -5.01
CA ILE A 49 -1.53 -9.76 -5.84
C ILE A 49 -2.07 -10.01 -7.25
N ASP A 50 -1.34 -9.59 -8.25
CA ASP A 50 -1.52 -10.00 -9.63
C ASP A 50 -0.39 -10.97 -9.99
N PRO A 51 -0.70 -12.21 -10.44
CA PRO A 51 0.34 -13.23 -10.67
C PRO A 51 1.31 -12.89 -11.80
N THR A 52 0.97 -11.91 -12.65
CA THR A 52 1.82 -11.46 -13.75
C THR A 52 2.60 -10.20 -13.40
N LEU A 53 1.92 -9.15 -12.94
CA LEU A 53 2.56 -7.84 -12.73
C LEU A 53 3.26 -7.72 -11.38
N THR A 54 2.72 -8.28 -10.32
CA THR A 54 3.38 -8.21 -9.01
C THR A 54 4.80 -8.78 -9.03
N PRO A 55 5.06 -9.96 -9.61
CA PRO A 55 6.43 -10.46 -9.74
C PRO A 55 7.35 -9.58 -10.58
N GLN A 56 6.83 -8.91 -11.62
CA GLN A 56 7.62 -7.98 -12.44
C GLN A 56 8.05 -6.75 -11.63
N VAL A 57 7.14 -6.19 -10.86
CA VAL A 57 7.44 -5.10 -9.91
C VAL A 57 8.53 -5.53 -8.93
N MET A 58 8.37 -6.71 -8.33
CA MET A 58 9.34 -7.25 -7.37
C MET A 58 10.73 -7.43 -7.99
N SER A 59 10.80 -7.88 -9.24
CA SER A 59 12.08 -8.05 -9.95
C SER A 59 12.80 -6.71 -10.16
N ILE A 60 12.06 -5.67 -10.53
CA ILE A 60 12.62 -4.32 -10.69
C ILE A 60 13.11 -3.76 -9.34
N LEU A 61 12.31 -3.89 -8.29
CA LEU A 61 12.69 -3.43 -6.94
C LEU A 61 13.97 -4.13 -6.47
N LYS A 62 14.10 -5.41 -6.74
CA LYS A 62 15.29 -6.20 -6.40
C LYS A 62 16.52 -5.73 -7.19
N GLU A 63 16.37 -5.47 -8.48
CA GLU A 63 17.46 -4.96 -9.33
C GLU A 63 18.00 -3.63 -8.81
N TYR A 64 17.13 -2.74 -8.34
CA TYR A 64 17.50 -1.45 -7.79
C TYR A 64 17.86 -1.49 -6.30
N GLY A 65 17.74 -2.63 -5.64
CA GLY A 65 18.06 -2.77 -4.22
C GLY A 65 17.14 -1.98 -3.31
N VAL A 66 15.88 -1.76 -3.70
CA VAL A 66 14.90 -0.99 -2.94
C VAL A 66 13.72 -1.86 -2.50
N HIS A 67 13.00 -1.42 -1.46
CA HIS A 67 11.87 -2.14 -0.89
C HIS A 67 10.59 -1.32 -1.06
N ALA A 68 9.45 -2.01 -1.01
CA ALA A 68 8.13 -1.39 -1.15
C ALA A 68 7.16 -1.94 -0.10
N THR A 69 6.02 -1.28 0.02
CA THR A 69 4.86 -1.77 0.78
C THR A 69 3.75 -2.11 -0.21
N PHE A 70 3.24 -3.34 -0.13
CA PHE A 70 2.17 -3.84 -0.98
C PHE A 70 0.86 -3.89 -0.20
N PHE A 71 -0.14 -3.15 -0.67
CA PHE A 71 -1.49 -3.13 -0.11
C PHE A 71 -2.36 -4.11 -0.90
N HIS A 72 -2.52 -5.32 -0.37
CA HIS A 72 -3.21 -6.39 -1.09
C HIS A 72 -4.71 -6.42 -0.82
N ILE A 73 -5.47 -6.69 -1.87
CA ILE A 73 -6.89 -7.04 -1.78
C ILE A 73 -6.98 -8.49 -1.29
N GLY A 74 -7.72 -8.73 -0.22
CA GLY A 74 -7.76 -10.03 0.46
C GLY A 74 -8.20 -11.19 -0.42
N TYR A 75 -9.08 -10.98 -1.40
CA TYR A 75 -9.49 -12.02 -2.34
C TYR A 75 -8.35 -12.55 -3.21
N THR A 76 -7.27 -11.79 -3.38
CA THR A 76 -6.10 -12.24 -4.13
C THR A 76 -5.12 -13.09 -3.30
N ILE A 77 -5.33 -13.15 -2.00
CA ILE A 77 -4.47 -13.90 -1.07
C ILE A 77 -4.96 -15.34 -1.02
N THR A 78 -4.46 -16.14 -1.95
CA THR A 78 -4.85 -17.53 -2.19
C THR A 78 -3.64 -18.44 -2.18
N GLN A 79 -3.86 -19.75 -2.14
CA GLN A 79 -2.76 -20.73 -2.24
C GLN A 79 -2.01 -20.61 -3.57
N GLU A 80 -2.68 -20.23 -4.65
CA GLU A 80 -2.03 -20.01 -5.96
C GLU A 80 -1.02 -18.86 -5.91
N ASN A 81 -1.29 -17.83 -5.12
CA ASN A 81 -0.43 -16.66 -4.97
C ASN A 81 0.48 -16.74 -3.73
N ALA A 82 0.47 -17.86 -3.01
CA ALA A 82 1.19 -18.02 -1.75
C ALA A 82 2.70 -17.77 -1.89
N ASP A 83 3.31 -18.28 -2.95
CA ASP A 83 4.75 -18.12 -3.18
C ASP A 83 5.14 -16.66 -3.40
N ILE A 84 4.31 -15.89 -4.10
CA ILE A 84 4.54 -14.45 -4.29
C ILE A 84 4.50 -13.74 -2.93
N LEU A 85 3.48 -14.02 -2.13
CA LEU A 85 3.33 -13.41 -0.81
C LEU A 85 4.52 -13.72 0.11
N LYS A 86 4.94 -14.99 0.15
CA LYS A 86 6.12 -15.41 0.94
C LYS A 86 7.40 -14.73 0.46
N ARG A 87 7.58 -14.62 -0.85
CA ARG A 87 8.74 -13.94 -1.44
C ARG A 87 8.77 -12.46 -1.10
N GLN A 88 7.62 -11.80 -1.00
CA GLN A 88 7.58 -10.39 -0.58
C GLN A 88 8.24 -10.20 0.79
N ILE A 89 7.97 -11.08 1.74
CA ILE A 89 8.64 -11.03 3.04
C ILE A 89 10.14 -11.29 2.91
N THR A 90 10.53 -12.38 2.24
CA THR A 90 11.95 -12.77 2.15
C THR A 90 12.79 -11.80 1.31
N GLU A 91 12.17 -11.09 0.38
CA GLU A 91 12.82 -10.08 -0.45
C GLU A 91 12.79 -8.67 0.20
N GLY A 92 12.27 -8.56 1.42
CA GLY A 92 12.39 -7.35 2.24
C GLY A 92 11.26 -6.34 2.10
N HIS A 93 10.14 -6.72 1.49
CA HIS A 93 8.97 -5.84 1.36
C HIS A 93 8.06 -5.94 2.58
N ALA A 94 7.22 -4.93 2.76
CA ALA A 94 6.15 -4.93 3.75
C ALA A 94 4.81 -5.26 3.10
N ILE A 95 3.94 -5.92 3.84
CA ILE A 95 2.60 -6.30 3.41
C ILE A 95 1.57 -5.54 4.21
N ALA A 96 0.59 -4.97 3.52
CA ALA A 96 -0.48 -4.17 4.10
C ALA A 96 -1.85 -4.60 3.57
N ASN A 97 -2.89 -4.10 4.20
CA ASN A 97 -4.29 -4.51 4.01
C ASN A 97 -5.03 -3.49 3.15
N HIS A 98 -5.73 -3.96 2.12
CA HIS A 98 -6.52 -3.10 1.24
C HIS A 98 -7.98 -3.57 1.13
N SER A 99 -8.55 -4.06 2.22
CA SER A 99 -9.86 -4.73 2.31
C SER A 99 -9.88 -6.11 1.64
N LEU A 100 -10.99 -6.83 1.82
CA LEU A 100 -11.17 -8.14 1.21
C LEU A 100 -11.61 -8.03 -0.25
N SER A 101 -12.60 -7.17 -0.53
CA SER A 101 -13.29 -7.12 -1.81
C SER A 101 -12.93 -5.94 -2.69
N HIS A 102 -12.46 -4.83 -2.13
CA HIS A 102 -12.34 -3.55 -2.82
C HIS A 102 -13.65 -3.11 -3.49
N ASN A 103 -14.77 -3.47 -2.92
CA ASN A 103 -16.10 -3.21 -3.50
C ASN A 103 -16.74 -1.98 -2.84
N PHE A 104 -16.78 -0.88 -3.57
CA PHE A 104 -17.32 0.39 -3.07
C PHE A 104 -18.81 0.28 -2.66
N ASN A 105 -19.59 -0.55 -3.35
CA ASN A 105 -21.00 -0.73 -2.99
C ASN A 105 -21.19 -1.47 -1.67
N LEU A 106 -20.24 -2.32 -1.28
CA LEU A 106 -20.25 -2.99 0.02
C LEU A 106 -19.67 -2.11 1.12
N LEU A 107 -18.53 -1.46 0.83
CA LEU A 107 -17.79 -0.68 1.81
C LEU A 107 -18.42 0.70 2.08
N TYR A 108 -18.97 1.32 1.03
CA TYR A 108 -19.49 2.68 1.08
C TYR A 108 -20.84 2.80 0.35
N PRO A 109 -21.87 2.03 0.78
CA PRO A 109 -23.18 2.08 0.10
C PRO A 109 -23.74 3.49 0.14
N GLY A 110 -24.13 4.02 -1.03
CA GLY A 110 -24.58 5.40 -1.16
C GLY A 110 -23.55 6.44 -0.73
N ARG A 111 -22.26 6.11 -0.80
CA ARG A 111 -21.10 6.90 -0.35
C ARG A 111 -21.01 7.05 1.18
N VAL A 112 -21.76 6.27 1.93
CA VAL A 112 -21.73 6.24 3.40
C VAL A 112 -20.90 5.04 3.86
N PRO A 113 -19.84 5.24 4.68
CA PRO A 113 -19.04 4.13 5.19
C PRO A 113 -19.88 3.11 5.96
N ASN A 114 -19.75 1.85 5.60
CA ASN A 114 -20.32 0.74 6.36
C ASN A 114 -19.24 0.20 7.30
N GLN A 115 -19.21 0.70 8.52
CA GLN A 115 -18.17 0.38 9.50
C GLN A 115 -18.05 -1.13 9.74
N SER A 116 -19.16 -1.83 9.96
CA SER A 116 -19.12 -3.27 10.26
C SER A 116 -18.58 -4.07 9.08
N GLN A 117 -18.93 -3.69 7.85
CA GLN A 117 -18.42 -4.32 6.64
C GLN A 117 -16.91 -4.08 6.48
N ILE A 118 -16.46 -2.83 6.65
CA ILE A 118 -15.05 -2.48 6.53
C ILE A 118 -14.20 -3.23 7.55
N VAL A 119 -14.58 -3.21 8.82
CA VAL A 119 -13.87 -3.92 9.90
C VAL A 119 -13.84 -5.42 9.63
N SER A 120 -14.98 -6.01 9.23
CA SER A 120 -15.06 -7.43 8.87
C SER A 120 -14.10 -7.78 7.73
N GLU A 121 -14.05 -6.96 6.68
CA GLU A 121 -13.17 -7.22 5.54
C GLU A 121 -11.69 -7.06 5.90
N VAL A 122 -11.33 -6.11 6.73
CA VAL A 122 -9.97 -5.97 7.25
C VAL A 122 -9.56 -7.22 8.03
N ASN A 123 -10.44 -7.73 8.90
CA ASN A 123 -10.16 -8.92 9.70
C ASN A 123 -10.08 -10.19 8.85
N GLN A 124 -10.94 -10.35 7.85
CA GLN A 124 -10.88 -11.48 6.92
C GLN A 124 -9.60 -11.47 6.09
N THR A 125 -9.18 -10.31 5.63
CA THR A 125 -7.92 -10.15 4.89
C THR A 125 -6.73 -10.51 5.77
N MET A 126 -6.72 -10.07 7.03
CA MET A 126 -5.69 -10.48 7.99
C MET A 126 -5.64 -11.99 8.16
N ALA A 127 -6.80 -12.65 8.28
CA ALA A 127 -6.89 -14.11 8.38
C ALA A 127 -6.33 -14.80 7.13
N ASN A 128 -6.58 -14.26 5.94
CA ASN A 128 -6.02 -14.79 4.69
C ASN A 128 -4.49 -14.69 4.67
N PHE A 129 -3.92 -13.57 5.10
CA PHE A 129 -2.47 -13.43 5.25
C PHE A 129 -1.91 -14.49 6.21
N GLN A 130 -2.54 -14.64 7.37
CA GLN A 130 -2.08 -15.59 8.39
C GLN A 130 -2.21 -17.06 7.98
N ALA A 131 -3.18 -17.39 7.12
CA ALA A 131 -3.32 -18.73 6.56
C ALA A 131 -2.09 -19.14 5.71
N ILE A 132 -1.38 -18.17 5.13
CA ILE A 132 -0.20 -18.41 4.29
C ILE A 132 1.09 -18.15 5.05
N LEU A 133 1.17 -17.03 5.78
CA LEU A 133 2.39 -16.57 6.44
C LEU A 133 2.52 -17.02 7.89
N GLY A 134 1.46 -17.60 8.46
CA GLY A 134 1.44 -18.01 9.86
C GLY A 134 0.84 -16.97 10.79
N LYS A 135 0.44 -17.44 11.97
CA LYS A 135 -0.25 -16.60 13.00
C LYS A 135 0.62 -15.47 13.57
N ASP A 136 1.93 -15.56 13.37
CA ASP A 136 2.87 -14.52 13.81
C ASP A 136 2.89 -13.30 12.87
N PHE A 137 2.28 -13.40 11.68
CA PHE A 137 2.10 -12.25 10.80
C PHE A 137 1.06 -11.31 11.37
N LYS A 138 1.39 -10.02 11.41
CA LYS A 138 0.45 -8.94 11.70
C LYS A 138 0.82 -7.70 10.88
N THR A 139 -0.17 -7.10 10.22
CA THR A 139 0.00 -5.76 9.67
C THR A 139 -0.86 -4.76 10.42
N ARG A 140 -0.29 -3.63 10.76
CA ARG A 140 -0.99 -2.50 11.37
C ARG A 140 -1.44 -1.49 10.33
N ILE A 141 -1.21 -1.78 9.05
CA ILE A 141 -1.35 -0.82 7.95
C ILE A 141 -2.55 -1.21 7.10
N PHE A 142 -3.44 -0.24 6.92
CA PHE A 142 -4.61 -0.35 6.07
C PHE A 142 -4.71 0.87 5.15
N ARG A 143 -5.11 0.64 3.91
CA ARG A 143 -5.52 1.72 3.00
C ARG A 143 -6.97 1.49 2.59
N TYR A 144 -7.78 2.51 2.84
CA TYR A 144 -9.18 2.48 2.39
C TYR A 144 -9.22 2.42 0.86
N PRO A 145 -9.99 1.48 0.26
CA PRO A 145 -10.27 1.54 -1.17
C PRO A 145 -10.78 2.92 -1.60
N GLY A 146 -10.12 3.51 -2.61
CA GLY A 146 -10.35 4.89 -3.04
C GLY A 146 -9.62 5.95 -2.22
N GLY A 147 -8.99 5.59 -1.12
CA GLY A 147 -8.32 6.51 -0.19
C GLY A 147 -9.25 7.11 0.85
N HIS A 148 -8.75 7.31 2.06
CA HIS A 148 -9.49 7.96 3.15
C HIS A 148 -10.03 9.34 2.72
N MET A 149 -9.23 10.08 1.95
CA MET A 149 -9.57 11.41 1.47
C MET A 149 -10.79 11.46 0.54
N SER A 150 -11.20 10.33 -0.03
CA SER A 150 -12.33 10.25 -0.98
C SER A 150 -13.69 10.13 -0.29
N TRP A 151 -13.71 9.86 1.00
CA TRP A 151 -14.92 9.55 1.76
C TRP A 151 -15.09 10.49 2.95
N GLN A 152 -16.33 10.67 3.38
CA GLN A 152 -16.67 11.41 4.59
C GLN A 152 -17.25 10.47 5.65
N GLY A 153 -17.14 10.85 6.92
CA GLY A 153 -17.74 10.10 8.02
C GLY A 153 -16.98 8.83 8.39
N LEU A 154 -15.66 8.80 8.21
CA LEU A 154 -14.81 7.65 8.54
C LEU A 154 -14.33 7.62 9.99
N GLU A 155 -14.59 8.66 10.79
CA GLU A 155 -14.01 8.82 12.13
C GLU A 155 -14.30 7.64 13.04
N SER A 156 -15.55 7.15 13.05
CA SER A 156 -15.92 6.00 13.88
C SER A 156 -15.30 4.69 13.37
N THR A 157 -15.14 4.54 12.06
CA THR A 157 -14.45 3.39 11.46
C THR A 157 -12.97 3.43 11.78
N ASP A 158 -12.34 4.61 11.68
CA ASP A 158 -10.93 4.81 12.06
C ASP A 158 -10.69 4.40 13.51
N GLN A 159 -11.58 4.79 14.41
CA GLN A 159 -11.50 4.42 15.83
C GLN A 159 -11.70 2.91 16.06
N ALA A 160 -12.63 2.29 15.33
CA ALA A 160 -12.87 0.85 15.43
C ALA A 160 -11.62 0.06 14.95
N LEU A 161 -11.00 0.48 13.85
CA LEU A 161 -9.77 -0.12 13.35
C LEU A 161 -8.59 0.10 14.32
N ALA A 162 -8.48 1.30 14.91
CA ALA A 162 -7.43 1.60 15.88
C ALA A 162 -7.53 0.72 17.13
N LYS A 163 -8.73 0.36 17.58
CA LYS A 163 -8.92 -0.59 18.69
C LYS A 163 -8.37 -1.98 18.38
N GLU A 164 -8.32 -2.34 17.12
CA GLU A 164 -7.71 -3.60 16.64
C GLU A 164 -6.24 -3.46 16.28
N GLY A 165 -5.65 -2.31 16.54
CA GLY A 165 -4.25 -2.04 16.25
C GLY A 165 -3.98 -1.70 14.79
N VAL A 166 -4.99 -1.28 14.03
CA VAL A 166 -4.88 -0.96 12.61
C VAL A 166 -5.01 0.54 12.38
N GLN A 167 -4.09 1.11 11.61
CA GLN A 167 -4.05 2.51 11.23
C GLN A 167 -4.15 2.64 9.71
N TRP A 168 -5.00 3.55 9.24
CA TRP A 168 -5.08 3.89 7.82
C TRP A 168 -3.93 4.81 7.38
N ILE A 169 -3.59 4.74 6.11
CA ILE A 169 -2.64 5.66 5.48
C ILE A 169 -3.05 5.93 4.03
N ASP A 170 -3.02 7.20 3.65
CA ASP A 170 -3.15 7.64 2.26
C ASP A 170 -1.76 7.83 1.63
N TRP A 171 -1.61 8.83 0.79
CA TRP A 171 -0.38 9.14 0.05
C TRP A 171 -0.25 10.65 -0.13
N ASN A 172 0.92 11.11 -0.52
CA ASN A 172 1.18 12.51 -0.88
C ASN A 172 1.95 12.64 -2.21
N MET A 173 2.03 11.59 -2.98
CA MET A 173 2.62 11.56 -4.30
C MET A 173 2.01 10.38 -5.07
N LEU A 174 1.76 10.52 -6.37
CA LEU A 174 1.18 9.45 -7.16
C LEU A 174 1.59 9.55 -8.62
N CYS A 175 1.66 8.41 -9.30
CA CYS A 175 2.01 8.34 -10.72
C CYS A 175 0.81 8.53 -11.66
N GLY A 176 -0.41 8.54 -11.14
CA GLY A 176 -1.63 8.79 -11.92
C GLY A 176 -2.17 7.58 -12.66
N ASP A 177 -1.68 6.39 -12.37
CA ASP A 177 -2.04 5.15 -13.10
C ASP A 177 -3.50 4.70 -12.88
N ALA A 178 -4.16 5.21 -11.85
CA ALA A 178 -5.58 4.92 -11.58
C ALA A 178 -6.50 6.13 -11.77
N GLU A 179 -6.00 7.21 -12.35
CA GLU A 179 -6.79 8.39 -12.65
C GLU A 179 -7.80 8.13 -13.77
N PRO A 180 -8.86 8.94 -13.89
CA PRO A 180 -9.78 8.87 -15.02
C PRO A 180 -9.05 8.91 -16.37
N ALA A 181 -9.57 8.22 -17.36
CA ALA A 181 -8.95 8.08 -18.68
C ALA A 181 -8.58 9.42 -19.35
N SER A 182 -9.32 10.49 -19.04
CA SER A 182 -9.07 11.83 -19.57
C SER A 182 -7.76 12.46 -19.10
N VAL A 183 -7.24 12.03 -17.96
CA VAL A 183 -6.01 12.60 -17.36
C VAL A 183 -4.94 11.54 -17.05
N ARG A 184 -5.28 10.26 -17.18
CA ARG A 184 -4.37 9.16 -16.92
C ARG A 184 -3.19 9.18 -17.89
N PRO A 185 -1.94 9.09 -17.40
CA PRO A 185 -0.77 8.97 -18.25
C PRO A 185 -0.85 7.77 -19.21
N THR A 186 -0.39 7.97 -20.45
CA THR A 186 -0.35 6.92 -21.48
C THR A 186 1.06 6.59 -21.93
N THR A 187 2.06 7.35 -21.48
CA THR A 187 3.48 7.14 -21.77
C THR A 187 4.29 7.28 -20.48
N SER A 188 5.50 6.74 -20.47
CA SER A 188 6.41 6.92 -19.33
C SER A 188 6.74 8.41 -19.10
N GLU A 189 6.90 9.19 -20.16
CA GLU A 189 7.13 10.63 -20.06
C GLU A 189 5.98 11.34 -19.36
N THR A 190 4.74 11.07 -19.75
CA THR A 190 3.56 11.70 -19.13
C THR A 190 3.33 11.19 -17.70
N MET A 191 3.68 9.94 -17.41
CA MET A 191 3.61 9.41 -16.05
C MET A 191 4.62 10.09 -15.14
N MET A 192 5.84 10.30 -15.59
CA MET A 192 6.86 11.04 -14.81
C MET A 192 6.45 12.49 -14.58
N ALA A 193 5.86 13.15 -15.58
CA ALA A 193 5.34 14.50 -15.44
C ALA A 193 4.18 14.55 -14.43
N TYR A 194 3.29 13.56 -14.44
CA TYR A 194 2.21 13.44 -13.47
C TYR A 194 2.75 13.25 -12.05
N LEU A 195 3.72 12.37 -11.89
CA LEU A 195 4.36 12.10 -10.61
C LEU A 195 4.97 13.38 -10.02
N ASP A 196 5.77 14.10 -10.80
CA ASP A 196 6.38 15.36 -10.39
C ASP A 196 5.32 16.40 -10.01
N GLY A 197 4.32 16.59 -10.87
CA GLY A 197 3.24 17.55 -10.67
C GLY A 197 2.33 17.22 -9.49
N SER A 198 2.20 15.95 -9.11
CA SER A 198 1.30 15.52 -8.03
C SER A 198 1.70 16.09 -6.67
N GLN A 199 2.95 16.39 -6.47
CA GLN A 199 3.47 16.90 -5.19
C GLN A 199 2.92 18.27 -4.82
N LYS A 200 2.51 19.06 -5.80
CA LYS A 200 1.97 20.42 -5.56
C LYS A 200 0.62 20.45 -4.83
N TYR A 201 -0.10 19.33 -4.81
CA TYR A 201 -1.41 19.24 -4.16
C TYR A 201 -1.33 18.89 -2.68
N PHE A 202 -0.13 18.61 -2.17
CA PHE A 202 0.08 18.15 -0.81
C PHE A 202 1.02 19.11 -0.07
N PRO A 203 0.96 19.16 1.27
CA PRO A 203 1.93 19.92 2.04
C PRO A 203 3.35 19.54 1.67
N GLU A 204 4.25 20.52 1.65
CA GLU A 204 5.67 20.22 1.45
C GLU A 204 6.15 19.29 2.56
N SER A 205 6.73 18.17 2.16
CA SER A 205 7.23 17.15 3.09
C SER A 205 8.46 16.46 2.50
N HIS A 206 9.43 16.17 3.36
CA HIS A 206 10.58 15.35 3.03
C HIS A 206 10.28 13.84 3.14
N VAL A 207 9.06 13.50 3.55
CA VAL A 207 8.54 12.13 3.57
C VAL A 207 7.53 11.99 2.44
N LYS A 208 7.74 11.03 1.55
CA LYS A 208 6.84 10.77 0.41
C LYS A 208 6.28 9.36 0.50
N VAL A 209 4.97 9.25 0.36
CA VAL A 209 4.26 7.98 0.16
C VAL A 209 3.70 8.02 -1.25
N VAL A 210 4.23 7.16 -2.12
CA VAL A 210 3.93 7.15 -3.56
C VAL A 210 2.88 6.09 -3.84
N LEU A 211 1.72 6.52 -4.35
CA LEU A 211 0.64 5.62 -4.78
C LEU A 211 0.89 5.11 -6.20
N MET A 212 0.94 3.81 -6.32
CA MET A 212 1.00 3.06 -7.58
C MET A 212 0.15 1.80 -7.47
N HIS A 213 -0.08 1.14 -8.60
CA HIS A 213 -0.84 -0.10 -8.65
C HIS A 213 -0.07 -1.16 -9.44
N ASP A 214 -0.19 -2.42 -9.03
CA ASP A 214 0.48 -3.57 -9.65
C ASP A 214 -0.50 -4.66 -10.14
N THR A 215 -1.75 -4.26 -10.36
CA THR A 215 -2.80 -5.13 -10.87
C THR A 215 -2.90 -5.09 -12.40
N ALA A 216 -3.72 -5.97 -12.99
CA ALA A 216 -3.93 -6.05 -14.43
C ALA A 216 -4.29 -4.69 -15.04
N GLY A 217 -3.69 -4.37 -16.18
CA GLY A 217 -3.86 -3.09 -16.86
C GLY A 217 -2.85 -2.01 -16.44
N LYS A 218 -1.94 -2.30 -15.52
CA LYS A 218 -0.92 -1.36 -15.03
C LYS A 218 0.48 -1.62 -15.62
N GLU A 219 0.55 -2.12 -16.84
CA GLU A 219 1.81 -2.41 -17.53
C GLU A 219 2.69 -1.17 -17.67
N LEU A 220 2.07 -0.01 -17.90
CA LEU A 220 2.81 1.26 -18.00
C LEU A 220 3.51 1.61 -16.69
N THR A 221 2.87 1.36 -15.56
CA THR A 221 3.48 1.57 -14.23
C THR A 221 4.73 0.70 -14.06
N VAL A 222 4.64 -0.57 -14.42
CA VAL A 222 5.79 -1.49 -14.40
C VAL A 222 6.90 -0.99 -15.32
N GLN A 223 6.55 -0.61 -16.55
CA GLN A 223 7.52 -0.07 -17.53
C GLN A 223 8.22 1.18 -17.03
N THR A 224 7.52 2.05 -16.31
CA THR A 224 8.02 3.34 -15.83
C THR A 224 8.72 3.25 -14.47
N LEU A 225 8.51 2.17 -13.72
CA LEU A 225 9.02 2.01 -12.36
C LEU A 225 10.53 2.29 -12.23
N PRO A 226 11.41 1.84 -13.14
CA PRO A 226 12.83 2.21 -13.07
C PRO A 226 13.06 3.72 -13.01
N GLN A 227 12.35 4.49 -13.84
CA GLN A 227 12.47 5.96 -13.86
C GLN A 227 11.92 6.58 -12.57
N ILE A 228 10.84 6.02 -12.02
CA ILE A 228 10.26 6.48 -10.75
C ILE A 228 11.25 6.28 -9.61
N ILE A 229 11.94 5.14 -9.58
CA ILE A 229 12.94 4.84 -8.55
C ILE A 229 14.14 5.80 -8.65
N GLU A 230 14.57 6.10 -9.86
CA GLU A 230 15.71 6.99 -10.11
C GLU A 230 15.41 8.47 -9.87
N TYR A 231 14.13 8.87 -9.93
CA TYR A 231 13.67 10.24 -9.69
C TYR A 231 13.88 10.66 -8.22
#